data_b939298e623ded9be3d2d18a8e587a2c
#
_entry.id   b939298e623ded9be3d2d18a8e587a2c
#
_cell.length_a   1.000
_cell.length_b   1.000
_cell.length_c   1.000
_cell.angle_alpha   90.00
_cell.angle_beta   90.00
_cell.angle_gamma   90.00
#
_symmetry.space_group_name_H-M   'P 1'
#
loop_
_entity.id
_entity.type
_entity.pdbx_description
1 polymer ?
#
loop_
_entity_poly.entity_id
_entity_poly.type
_entity_poly.pdbx_seq_one_letter_code
_entity_poly.pdbx_strand_id
1 'polypeptide(L)'
;MYIWLAYLPVAIASGLGFLKYNSKEAIVLERRVQKEDYKVILQITTRGFNTDAIERSVRSILYWAPKYLKDYEIWIVTEDDVDKKFFERLKELNDEAKKKIRTIYVPRSYKTPNNTKYKARALNYALELRLREKYNLKKTWIYAMDEESIVGEDTIIGIIDFIENKSKNGKLIGQGLIVYSNFWGKNILTSLEDSIRTGDDISRFRFQAEYGEVIVGAHGSHSLYRADLEAKIGWDFGEVRAEDALFGVLANKYFPKPYGWLKGKLYEQSPFSVIDFLKQRRRWFWGKLDILLNRKDIDLKYKALFAIGLISWLSALPSQIITYVNLLHPTPSPNLLAAGLFGFNLGTLIYIYWIGCKLNLQPIEKDSIWIKTLNILAIPVISITEGLAPWYALLTYRNSKKMAFEVIKK
;
A
#
# COMPACT_ATOMS: atom_id res chain seq x y z
N MET A 1 25.42 -2.67 22.68
CA MET A 1 24.49 -1.56 22.48
C MET A 1 23.16 -2.08 21.93
N TYR A 2 22.01 -1.72 22.51
CA TYR A 2 20.70 -2.35 22.27
C TYR A 2 19.80 -1.57 21.31
N ILE A 3 20.35 -0.89 20.29
CA ILE A 3 19.56 -0.05 19.36
C ILE A 3 18.51 -0.87 18.56
N TRP A 4 18.76 -2.15 18.36
CA TRP A 4 17.83 -3.10 17.74
C TRP A 4 16.51 -3.26 18.52
N LEU A 5 16.46 -2.87 19.82
CA LEU A 5 15.21 -2.86 20.59
C LEU A 5 14.17 -1.91 20.00
N ALA A 6 14.59 -0.90 19.23
CA ALA A 6 13.67 0.01 18.54
C ALA A 6 12.78 -0.72 17.50
N TYR A 7 13.20 -1.89 17.01
CA TYR A 7 12.40 -2.73 16.11
C TYR A 7 11.42 -3.66 16.87
N LEU A 8 11.62 -3.90 18.16
CA LEU A 8 10.82 -4.86 18.94
C LEU A 8 9.29 -4.61 18.86
N PRO A 9 8.77 -3.38 18.93
CA PRO A 9 7.33 -3.15 18.78
C PRO A 9 6.80 -3.59 17.42
N VAL A 10 7.59 -3.38 16.35
CA VAL A 10 7.24 -3.82 14.99
C VAL A 10 7.29 -5.34 14.88
N ALA A 11 8.30 -5.98 15.47
CA ALA A 11 8.43 -7.45 15.51
C ALA A 11 7.24 -8.09 16.27
N ILE A 12 6.82 -7.50 17.40
CA ILE A 12 5.66 -7.99 18.16
C ILE A 12 4.38 -7.87 17.31
N ALA A 13 4.13 -6.70 16.71
CA ALA A 13 2.96 -6.50 15.84
C ALA A 13 2.97 -7.49 14.66
N SER A 14 4.14 -7.73 14.06
CA SER A 14 4.32 -8.70 12.97
C SER A 14 4.05 -10.12 13.44
N GLY A 15 4.59 -10.53 14.59
CA GLY A 15 4.35 -11.86 15.17
C GLY A 15 2.87 -12.11 15.45
N LEU A 16 2.17 -11.13 16.02
CA LEU A 16 0.71 -11.19 16.24
C LEU A 16 -0.07 -11.29 14.92
N GLY A 17 0.37 -10.57 13.89
CA GLY A 17 -0.21 -10.67 12.55
C GLY A 17 -0.05 -12.07 11.95
N PHE A 18 1.13 -12.67 12.05
CA PHE A 18 1.38 -14.02 11.57
C PHE A 18 0.53 -15.08 12.29
N LEU A 19 0.29 -14.93 13.60
CA LEU A 19 -0.62 -15.81 14.33
C LEU A 19 -2.06 -15.75 13.80
N LYS A 20 -2.46 -14.60 13.23
CA LYS A 20 -3.77 -14.39 12.60
C LYS A 20 -3.79 -14.68 11.10
N TYR A 21 -2.63 -14.78 10.48
CA TYR A 21 -2.49 -15.15 9.08
C TYR A 21 -2.69 -16.65 8.93
N ASN A 22 -3.87 -17.03 8.42
CA ASN A 22 -4.09 -18.37 7.94
C ASN A 22 -4.04 -18.34 6.40
N SER A 23 -3.04 -19.01 5.83
CA SER A 23 -2.85 -19.06 4.39
C SER A 23 -4.11 -19.55 3.63
N LYS A 24 -4.87 -20.46 4.23
CA LYS A 24 -6.14 -20.94 3.68
C LYS A 24 -7.22 -19.86 3.72
N GLU A 25 -7.39 -19.16 4.83
CA GLU A 25 -8.39 -18.09 4.95
C GLU A 25 -8.01 -16.81 4.19
N ALA A 26 -6.72 -16.52 4.05
CA ALA A 26 -6.26 -15.34 3.33
C ALA A 26 -6.28 -15.53 1.81
N ILE A 27 -6.20 -16.78 1.34
CA ILE A 27 -6.02 -17.12 -0.08
C ILE A 27 -7.24 -17.83 -0.68
N VAL A 28 -7.93 -18.67 0.11
CA VAL A 28 -9.10 -19.39 -0.39
C VAL A 28 -10.32 -18.48 -0.34
N LEU A 29 -10.62 -17.92 -1.48
CA LEU A 29 -11.89 -17.25 -1.74
C LEU A 29 -12.82 -18.24 -2.43
N GLU A 30 -13.95 -18.50 -1.82
CA GLU A 30 -15.02 -19.19 -2.53
C GLU A 30 -15.46 -18.35 -3.73
N ARG A 31 -15.55 -18.98 -4.88
CA ARG A 31 -16.00 -18.32 -6.12
C ARG A 31 -17.40 -17.74 -5.89
N ARG A 32 -17.51 -16.43 -5.97
CA ARG A 32 -18.80 -15.75 -5.77
C ARG A 32 -18.96 -14.59 -6.74
N VAL A 33 -20.20 -14.36 -7.13
CA VAL A 33 -20.62 -13.20 -7.90
C VAL A 33 -21.38 -12.24 -6.99
N GLN A 34 -21.37 -10.95 -7.32
CA GLN A 34 -22.12 -9.94 -6.60
C GLN A 34 -23.59 -10.32 -6.47
N LYS A 35 -24.11 -10.36 -5.24
CA LYS A 35 -25.51 -10.68 -4.94
C LYS A 35 -26.30 -9.43 -4.55
N GLU A 36 -25.71 -8.56 -3.73
CA GLU A 36 -26.36 -7.38 -3.17
C GLU A 36 -26.32 -6.18 -4.13
N ASP A 37 -27.16 -5.21 -3.89
CA ASP A 37 -27.29 -3.98 -4.69
C ASP A 37 -26.30 -2.93 -4.18
N TYR A 38 -25.13 -2.88 -4.80
CA TYR A 38 -24.10 -1.85 -4.61
C TYR A 38 -23.29 -1.66 -5.88
N LYS A 39 -22.62 -0.51 -5.97
CA LYS A 39 -21.74 -0.16 -7.08
C LYS A 39 -20.29 -0.18 -6.63
N VAL A 40 -19.38 -0.72 -7.47
CA VAL A 40 -17.94 -0.66 -7.27
C VAL A 40 -17.31 0.26 -8.31
N ILE A 41 -16.60 1.28 -7.88
CA ILE A 41 -15.76 2.12 -8.74
C ILE A 41 -14.33 1.63 -8.60
N LEU A 42 -13.80 0.99 -9.65
CA LEU A 42 -12.38 0.64 -9.73
C LEU A 42 -11.63 1.89 -10.22
N GLN A 43 -10.96 2.57 -9.29
CA GLN A 43 -10.39 3.90 -9.53
C GLN A 43 -8.87 3.83 -9.67
N ILE A 44 -8.39 4.12 -10.88
CA ILE A 44 -6.97 4.28 -11.20
C ILE A 44 -6.64 5.77 -11.13
N THR A 45 -5.71 6.16 -10.26
CA THR A 45 -5.25 7.56 -10.18
C THR A 45 -3.85 7.64 -10.75
N THR A 46 -3.68 8.43 -11.81
CA THR A 46 -2.46 8.47 -12.61
C THR A 46 -2.10 9.90 -13.04
N ARG A 47 -0.84 10.11 -13.39
CA ARG A 47 -0.40 11.30 -14.12
C ARG A 47 -0.51 11.15 -15.65
N GLY A 48 -0.89 9.97 -16.13
CA GLY A 48 -1.15 9.71 -17.54
C GLY A 48 0.09 9.51 -18.43
N PHE A 49 1.30 9.40 -17.86
CA PHE A 49 2.53 9.26 -18.64
C PHE A 49 2.90 7.81 -18.96
N ASN A 50 2.53 6.87 -18.09
CA ASN A 50 2.84 5.45 -18.28
C ASN A 50 1.65 4.73 -18.95
N THR A 51 1.44 5.02 -20.22
CA THR A 51 0.30 4.53 -21.00
C THR A 51 0.20 3.01 -21.02
N ASP A 52 1.32 2.31 -21.13
CA ASP A 52 1.36 0.83 -21.17
C ASP A 52 0.91 0.23 -19.82
N ALA A 53 1.29 0.84 -18.70
CA ALA A 53 0.85 0.37 -17.39
C ALA A 53 -0.65 0.61 -17.20
N ILE A 54 -1.14 1.79 -17.56
CA ILE A 54 -2.57 2.13 -17.50
C ILE A 54 -3.39 1.15 -18.34
N GLU A 55 -2.96 0.88 -19.57
CA GLU A 55 -3.67 -0.06 -20.46
C GLU A 55 -3.69 -1.47 -19.88
N ARG A 56 -2.57 -1.98 -19.35
CA ARG A 56 -2.53 -3.32 -18.71
C ARG A 56 -3.48 -3.38 -17.50
N SER A 57 -3.49 -2.33 -16.66
CA SER A 57 -4.40 -2.22 -15.52
C SER A 57 -5.86 -2.27 -15.96
N VAL A 58 -6.25 -1.44 -16.94
CA VAL A 58 -7.61 -1.39 -17.50
C VAL A 58 -8.01 -2.73 -18.12
N ARG A 59 -7.13 -3.36 -18.91
CA ARG A 59 -7.40 -4.67 -19.52
C ARG A 59 -7.64 -5.75 -18.47
N SER A 60 -6.89 -5.74 -17.36
CA SER A 60 -7.10 -6.69 -16.26
C SER A 60 -8.49 -6.53 -15.62
N ILE A 61 -8.94 -5.29 -15.42
CA ILE A 61 -10.27 -5.01 -14.90
C ILE A 61 -11.36 -5.49 -15.88
N LEU A 62 -11.23 -5.11 -17.17
CA LEU A 62 -12.18 -5.51 -18.21
C LEU A 62 -12.27 -7.02 -18.40
N TYR A 63 -11.23 -7.76 -18.05
CA TYR A 63 -11.21 -9.22 -18.12
C TYR A 63 -11.91 -9.88 -16.92
N TRP A 64 -11.70 -9.36 -15.71
CA TRP A 64 -12.20 -10.02 -14.49
C TRP A 64 -13.50 -9.44 -13.94
N ALA A 65 -13.67 -8.11 -13.94
CA ALA A 65 -14.83 -7.47 -13.32
C ALA A 65 -16.18 -7.92 -13.93
N PRO A 66 -16.35 -8.03 -15.27
CA PRO A 66 -17.63 -8.42 -15.86
C PRO A 66 -18.09 -9.83 -15.46
N LYS A 67 -17.17 -10.69 -15.05
CA LYS A 67 -17.48 -12.07 -14.67
C LYS A 67 -18.14 -12.19 -13.29
N TYR A 68 -17.94 -11.18 -12.44
CA TYR A 68 -18.27 -11.25 -11.02
C TYR A 68 -19.06 -10.06 -10.51
N LEU A 69 -18.85 -8.85 -11.04
CA LEU A 69 -19.55 -7.63 -10.65
C LEU A 69 -20.72 -7.33 -11.58
N LYS A 70 -21.87 -7.01 -11.01
CA LYS A 70 -23.08 -6.60 -11.76
C LYS A 70 -23.07 -5.10 -12.04
N ASP A 71 -22.72 -4.29 -11.04
CA ASP A 71 -22.69 -2.84 -11.17
C ASP A 71 -21.31 -2.31 -10.79
N TYR A 72 -20.55 -1.88 -11.81
CA TYR A 72 -19.22 -1.30 -11.63
C TYR A 72 -18.92 -0.24 -12.68
N GLU A 73 -17.97 0.60 -12.36
CA GLU A 73 -17.38 1.61 -13.25
C GLU A 73 -15.85 1.55 -13.14
N ILE A 74 -15.15 1.92 -14.21
CA ILE A 74 -13.70 2.07 -14.24
C ILE A 74 -13.40 3.55 -14.34
N TRP A 75 -12.90 4.15 -13.27
CA TRP A 75 -12.54 5.55 -13.25
C TRP A 75 -11.04 5.72 -13.44
N ILE A 76 -10.64 6.45 -14.49
CA ILE A 76 -9.25 6.85 -14.71
C ILE A 76 -9.18 8.34 -14.38
N VAL A 77 -8.61 8.65 -13.21
CA VAL A 77 -8.48 10.03 -12.72
C VAL A 77 -7.09 10.53 -13.06
N THR A 78 -6.99 11.54 -13.90
CA THR A 78 -5.72 12.06 -14.41
C THR A 78 -5.74 13.58 -14.56
N GLU A 79 -4.59 14.18 -14.82
CA GLU A 79 -4.47 15.61 -15.11
C GLU A 79 -5.05 15.92 -16.50
N ASP A 80 -5.38 17.19 -16.76
CA ASP A 80 -5.99 17.61 -18.03
C ASP A 80 -5.00 17.87 -19.17
N ASP A 81 -3.70 17.80 -18.89
CA ASP A 81 -2.59 18.03 -19.84
C ASP A 81 -2.02 16.74 -20.48
N VAL A 82 -2.76 15.63 -20.37
CA VAL A 82 -2.37 14.34 -20.92
C VAL A 82 -2.82 14.15 -22.39
N ASP A 83 -2.30 13.12 -23.03
CA ASP A 83 -2.76 12.69 -24.37
C ASP A 83 -4.18 12.11 -24.28
N LYS A 84 -5.18 12.93 -24.52
CA LYS A 84 -6.59 12.53 -24.47
C LYS A 84 -6.93 11.45 -25.50
N LYS A 85 -6.22 11.39 -26.65
CA LYS A 85 -6.46 10.36 -27.67
C LYS A 85 -6.15 8.96 -27.13
N PHE A 86 -5.13 8.82 -26.28
CA PHE A 86 -4.85 7.55 -25.61
C PHE A 86 -6.04 7.08 -24.77
N PHE A 87 -6.63 7.97 -23.94
CA PHE A 87 -7.74 7.61 -23.06
C PHE A 87 -9.04 7.32 -23.84
N GLU A 88 -9.27 7.98 -24.97
CA GLU A 88 -10.40 7.62 -25.84
C GLU A 88 -10.21 6.24 -26.48
N ARG A 89 -9.00 5.91 -26.95
CA ARG A 89 -8.71 4.56 -27.45
C ARG A 89 -8.94 3.45 -26.41
N LEU A 90 -8.74 3.72 -25.11
CA LEU A 90 -9.07 2.76 -24.07
C LEU A 90 -10.54 2.40 -24.04
N LYS A 91 -11.44 3.34 -24.36
CA LYS A 91 -12.88 3.09 -24.46
C LYS A 91 -13.26 2.25 -25.68
N GLU A 92 -12.39 2.25 -26.71
CA GLU A 92 -12.61 1.50 -27.95
C GLU A 92 -12.13 0.04 -27.87
N LEU A 93 -11.55 -0.38 -26.73
CA LEU A 93 -11.02 -1.74 -26.57
C LEU A 93 -12.09 -2.83 -26.77
N ASN A 94 -13.31 -2.59 -26.29
CA ASN A 94 -14.49 -3.42 -26.50
C ASN A 94 -15.77 -2.69 -26.05
N ASP A 95 -16.94 -3.30 -26.24
CA ASP A 95 -18.23 -2.71 -25.85
C ASP A 95 -18.36 -2.47 -24.34
N GLU A 96 -17.76 -3.33 -23.52
CA GLU A 96 -17.74 -3.16 -22.07
C GLU A 96 -16.89 -1.94 -21.67
N ALA A 97 -15.72 -1.76 -22.29
CA ALA A 97 -14.87 -0.61 -22.08
C ALA A 97 -15.61 0.71 -22.38
N LYS A 98 -16.31 0.76 -23.51
CA LYS A 98 -17.09 1.92 -23.93
C LYS A 98 -18.16 2.31 -22.90
N LYS A 99 -18.79 1.33 -22.26
CA LYS A 99 -19.86 1.54 -21.27
C LYS A 99 -19.32 1.86 -19.88
N LYS A 100 -18.19 1.27 -19.49
CA LYS A 100 -17.70 1.25 -18.10
C LYS A 100 -16.55 2.21 -17.83
N ILE A 101 -15.74 2.55 -18.83
CA ILE A 101 -14.60 3.45 -18.64
C ILE A 101 -15.07 4.90 -18.63
N ARG A 102 -14.67 5.58 -17.58
CA ARG A 102 -14.83 7.01 -17.40
C ARG A 102 -13.48 7.65 -17.12
N THR A 103 -12.99 8.48 -18.04
CA THR A 103 -11.81 9.30 -17.82
C THR A 103 -12.20 10.62 -17.19
N ILE A 104 -11.58 10.94 -16.06
CA ILE A 104 -11.82 12.16 -15.30
C ILE A 104 -10.57 13.02 -15.39
N TYR A 105 -10.67 14.10 -16.14
CA TYR A 105 -9.60 15.07 -16.29
C TYR A 105 -9.70 16.12 -15.19
N VAL A 106 -8.70 16.19 -14.32
CA VAL A 106 -8.61 17.18 -13.23
C VAL A 106 -8.07 18.48 -13.81
N PRO A 107 -8.87 19.58 -13.87
CA PRO A 107 -8.41 20.82 -14.46
C PRO A 107 -7.19 21.39 -13.71
N ARG A 108 -6.22 21.96 -14.42
CA ARG A 108 -5.09 22.65 -13.78
C ARG A 108 -5.52 23.79 -12.88
N SER A 109 -6.63 24.47 -13.23
CA SER A 109 -7.23 25.54 -12.46
C SER A 109 -7.90 25.06 -11.18
N TYR A 110 -8.20 23.75 -11.05
CA TYR A 110 -8.85 23.21 -9.86
C TYR A 110 -7.95 23.37 -8.62
N LYS A 111 -8.47 24.01 -7.61
CA LYS A 111 -7.82 24.22 -6.31
C LYS A 111 -8.79 23.86 -5.21
N THR A 112 -8.31 23.17 -4.22
CA THR A 112 -9.06 22.93 -2.98
C THR A 112 -8.86 24.09 -2.00
N PRO A 113 -9.73 24.28 -1.00
CA PRO A 113 -9.56 25.30 0.03
C PRO A 113 -8.20 25.28 0.73
N ASN A 114 -7.65 24.10 0.99
CA ASN A 114 -6.34 23.93 1.64
C ASN A 114 -5.18 23.81 0.64
N ASN A 115 -5.37 24.14 -0.65
CA ASN A 115 -4.36 24.00 -1.70
C ASN A 115 -3.74 22.61 -1.76
N THR A 116 -4.57 21.58 -1.66
CA THR A 116 -4.14 20.19 -1.73
C THR A 116 -3.42 19.88 -3.03
N LYS A 117 -2.32 19.15 -2.93
CA LYS A 117 -1.43 18.79 -4.04
C LYS A 117 -1.40 17.28 -4.28
N TYR A 118 -0.74 16.88 -5.33
CA TYR A 118 -0.43 15.48 -5.69
C TYR A 118 -1.68 14.60 -5.86
N LYS A 119 -1.57 13.33 -5.51
CA LYS A 119 -2.65 12.33 -5.66
C LYS A 119 -3.92 12.75 -4.89
N ALA A 120 -3.78 13.33 -3.70
CA ALA A 120 -4.91 13.80 -2.90
C ALA A 120 -5.77 14.85 -3.62
N ARG A 121 -5.16 15.74 -4.43
CA ARG A 121 -5.89 16.72 -5.25
C ARG A 121 -6.81 16.03 -6.28
N ALA A 122 -6.30 15.02 -6.95
CA ALA A 122 -7.06 14.25 -7.93
C ALA A 122 -8.17 13.43 -7.25
N LEU A 123 -7.89 12.81 -6.10
CA LEU A 123 -8.87 12.08 -5.30
C LEU A 123 -10.00 13.01 -4.81
N ASN A 124 -9.65 14.24 -4.38
CA ASN A 124 -10.66 15.22 -3.94
C ASN A 124 -11.59 15.64 -5.10
N TYR A 125 -11.04 15.87 -6.29
CA TYR A 125 -11.84 16.20 -7.46
C TYR A 125 -12.79 15.06 -7.84
N ALA A 126 -12.31 13.82 -7.79
CA ALA A 126 -13.14 12.64 -8.05
C ALA A 126 -14.26 12.46 -7.00
N LEU A 127 -13.98 12.74 -5.71
CA LEU A 127 -14.99 12.78 -4.66
C LEU A 127 -16.05 13.86 -4.93
N GLU A 128 -15.64 15.10 -5.21
CA GLU A 128 -16.57 16.19 -5.52
C GLU A 128 -17.46 15.87 -6.73
N LEU A 129 -16.92 15.17 -7.72
CA LEU A 129 -17.69 14.74 -8.88
C LEU A 129 -18.78 13.74 -8.46
N ARG A 130 -18.45 12.74 -7.63
CA ARG A 130 -19.42 11.76 -7.09
C ARG A 130 -20.54 12.46 -6.29
N LEU A 131 -20.16 13.43 -5.47
CA LEU A 131 -21.13 14.21 -4.68
C LEU A 131 -22.06 15.04 -5.59
N ARG A 132 -21.53 15.73 -6.59
CA ARG A 132 -22.27 16.54 -7.55
C ARG A 132 -23.24 15.72 -8.39
N GLU A 133 -22.84 14.51 -8.76
CA GLU A 133 -23.64 13.57 -9.52
C GLU A 133 -24.58 12.72 -8.65
N LYS A 134 -24.62 12.99 -7.35
CA LYS A 134 -25.54 12.37 -6.39
C LYS A 134 -25.46 10.85 -6.34
N TYR A 135 -24.24 10.28 -6.39
CA TYR A 135 -24.05 8.86 -6.15
C TYR A 135 -24.64 8.45 -4.80
N ASN A 136 -25.20 7.24 -4.70
CA ASN A 136 -25.63 6.69 -3.42
C ASN A 136 -24.39 6.28 -2.60
N LEU A 137 -23.89 7.19 -1.75
CA LEU A 137 -22.62 7.01 -1.06
C LEU A 137 -22.57 5.78 -0.16
N LYS A 138 -23.71 5.35 0.42
CA LYS A 138 -23.78 4.14 1.27
C LYS A 138 -23.75 2.84 0.46
N LYS A 139 -24.10 2.90 -0.81
CA LYS A 139 -24.09 1.77 -1.74
C LYS A 139 -22.96 1.82 -2.75
N THR A 140 -22.10 2.84 -2.70
CA THR A 140 -20.96 2.99 -3.61
C THR A 140 -19.66 2.70 -2.85
N TRP A 141 -18.83 1.85 -3.45
CA TRP A 141 -17.50 1.49 -2.94
C TRP A 141 -16.45 1.89 -3.94
N ILE A 142 -15.36 2.45 -3.46
CA ILE A 142 -14.20 2.84 -4.26
C ILE A 142 -13.08 1.84 -4.00
N TYR A 143 -12.61 1.21 -5.05
CA TYR A 143 -11.41 0.39 -5.01
C TYR A 143 -10.26 1.16 -5.65
N ALA A 144 -9.38 1.71 -4.83
CA ALA A 144 -8.26 2.53 -5.27
C ALA A 144 -7.08 1.68 -5.74
N MET A 145 -6.52 2.06 -6.89
CA MET A 145 -5.40 1.40 -7.56
C MET A 145 -4.39 2.42 -8.05
N ASP A 146 -3.12 2.03 -8.07
CA ASP A 146 -2.08 2.75 -8.80
C ASP A 146 -2.08 2.33 -10.29
N GLU A 147 -1.45 3.12 -11.15
CA GLU A 147 -1.52 2.92 -12.61
C GLU A 147 -0.91 1.60 -13.10
N GLU A 148 0.04 1.05 -12.35
CA GLU A 148 0.71 -0.21 -12.65
C GLU A 148 0.05 -1.45 -12.03
N SER A 149 -0.99 -1.27 -11.22
CA SER A 149 -1.68 -2.36 -10.52
C SER A 149 -2.49 -3.23 -11.48
N ILE A 150 -2.42 -4.54 -11.32
CA ILE A 150 -3.19 -5.51 -12.09
C ILE A 150 -4.11 -6.27 -11.14
N VAL A 151 -5.38 -6.36 -11.48
CA VAL A 151 -6.34 -7.17 -10.73
C VAL A 151 -6.38 -8.60 -11.25
N GLY A 152 -6.51 -9.56 -10.32
CA GLY A 152 -6.79 -10.95 -10.61
C GLY A 152 -8.24 -11.33 -10.33
N GLU A 153 -8.57 -12.58 -10.58
CA GLU A 153 -9.87 -13.16 -10.19
C GLU A 153 -10.10 -13.00 -8.68
N ASP A 154 -9.10 -13.36 -7.92
CA ASP A 154 -9.10 -13.29 -6.45
C ASP A 154 -9.25 -11.86 -5.92
N THR A 155 -8.72 -10.86 -6.62
CA THR A 155 -8.94 -9.44 -6.28
C THR A 155 -10.41 -9.09 -6.32
N ILE A 156 -11.09 -9.40 -7.43
CA ILE A 156 -12.50 -9.05 -7.63
C ILE A 156 -13.40 -9.82 -6.65
N ILE A 157 -13.14 -11.11 -6.47
CA ILE A 157 -13.88 -11.92 -5.50
C ILE A 157 -13.66 -11.42 -4.07
N GLY A 158 -12.44 -10.98 -3.74
CA GLY A 158 -12.10 -10.38 -2.44
C GLY A 158 -12.88 -9.09 -2.17
N ILE A 159 -13.04 -8.23 -3.17
CA ILE A 159 -13.88 -7.02 -3.08
C ILE A 159 -15.31 -7.38 -2.72
N ILE A 160 -15.90 -8.36 -3.42
CA ILE A 160 -17.27 -8.85 -3.17
C ILE A 160 -17.38 -9.43 -1.75
N ASP A 161 -16.43 -10.29 -1.35
CA ASP A 161 -16.42 -10.88 0.00
C ASP A 161 -16.36 -9.80 1.09
N PHE A 162 -15.54 -8.78 0.90
CA PHE A 162 -15.44 -7.68 1.87
C PHE A 162 -16.75 -6.91 1.98
N ILE A 163 -17.34 -6.52 0.85
CA ILE A 163 -18.57 -5.73 0.84
C ILE A 163 -19.73 -6.53 1.42
N GLU A 164 -19.93 -7.78 1.02
CA GLU A 164 -21.10 -8.57 1.43
C GLU A 164 -20.98 -9.20 2.81
N ASN A 165 -19.75 -9.40 3.33
CA ASN A 165 -19.55 -10.08 4.62
C ASN A 165 -18.91 -9.17 5.68
N LYS A 166 -17.83 -8.45 5.36
CA LYS A 166 -17.10 -7.67 6.37
C LYS A 166 -17.76 -6.33 6.68
N SER A 167 -18.38 -5.70 5.68
CA SER A 167 -19.05 -4.42 5.88
C SER A 167 -20.24 -4.51 6.85
N LYS A 168 -20.91 -5.63 6.92
CA LYS A 168 -22.00 -5.91 7.87
C LYS A 168 -21.54 -5.82 9.33
N ASN A 169 -20.26 -6.05 9.58
CA ASN A 169 -19.62 -5.91 10.88
C ASN A 169 -18.98 -4.52 11.09
N GLY A 170 -19.42 -3.50 10.34
CA GLY A 170 -18.95 -2.13 10.47
C GLY A 170 -17.60 -1.84 9.82
N LYS A 171 -17.05 -2.78 9.02
CA LYS A 171 -15.79 -2.56 8.30
C LYS A 171 -16.06 -1.75 7.04
N LEU A 172 -15.47 -0.56 6.96
CA LEU A 172 -15.70 0.41 5.89
C LEU A 172 -14.45 0.69 5.05
N ILE A 173 -13.28 0.21 5.49
CA ILE A 173 -12.02 0.24 4.77
C ILE A 173 -11.46 -1.17 4.76
N GLY A 174 -11.16 -1.68 3.57
CA GLY A 174 -10.47 -2.93 3.34
C GLY A 174 -9.11 -2.71 2.72
N GLN A 175 -8.10 -3.37 3.23
CA GLN A 175 -6.78 -3.47 2.62
C GLN A 175 -6.27 -4.90 2.74
N GLY A 176 -5.65 -5.40 1.70
CA GLY A 176 -5.18 -6.77 1.61
C GLY A 176 -3.73 -6.90 1.19
N LEU A 177 -3.43 -7.99 0.55
CA LEU A 177 -2.09 -8.40 0.16
C LEU A 177 -1.70 -7.84 -1.20
N ILE A 178 -0.62 -7.08 -1.26
CA ILE A 178 0.03 -6.68 -2.51
C ILE A 178 1.19 -7.62 -2.78
N VAL A 179 1.23 -8.20 -3.98
CA VAL A 179 2.33 -9.07 -4.44
C VAL A 179 3.08 -8.41 -5.58
N TYR A 180 4.40 -8.37 -5.48
CA TYR A 180 5.29 -7.76 -6.46
C TYR A 180 5.77 -8.81 -7.45
N SER A 181 4.82 -9.37 -8.21
CA SER A 181 5.07 -10.46 -9.17
C SER A 181 5.26 -9.97 -10.60
N ASN A 182 4.69 -8.81 -10.96
CA ASN A 182 4.79 -8.27 -12.31
C ASN A 182 6.23 -7.83 -12.59
N PHE A 183 6.79 -8.27 -13.72
CA PHE A 183 8.18 -8.01 -14.10
C PHE A 183 9.21 -8.39 -13.03
N TRP A 184 8.90 -9.38 -12.18
CA TRP A 184 9.83 -9.87 -11.17
C TRP A 184 11.17 -10.26 -11.79
N GLY A 185 12.27 -9.79 -11.18
CA GLY A 185 13.62 -10.02 -11.66
C GLY A 185 14.11 -9.04 -12.73
N LYS A 186 13.31 -8.07 -13.20
CA LYS A 186 13.79 -6.98 -14.06
C LYS A 186 14.93 -6.20 -13.39
N ASN A 187 14.82 -6.00 -12.07
CA ASN A 187 15.93 -5.68 -11.20
C ASN A 187 15.87 -6.64 -10.00
N ILE A 188 16.85 -7.50 -9.88
CA ILE A 188 16.83 -8.57 -8.88
C ILE A 188 16.90 -8.01 -7.45
N LEU A 189 17.67 -6.95 -7.22
CA LEU A 189 17.82 -6.35 -5.88
C LEU A 189 16.50 -5.75 -5.39
N THR A 190 15.82 -4.97 -6.21
CA THR A 190 14.53 -4.37 -5.83
C THR A 190 13.42 -5.42 -5.73
N SER A 191 13.45 -6.47 -6.56
CA SER A 191 12.49 -7.57 -6.51
C SER A 191 12.64 -8.41 -5.23
N LEU A 192 13.89 -8.69 -4.81
CA LEU A 192 14.15 -9.38 -3.55
C LEU A 192 13.80 -8.50 -2.35
N GLU A 193 14.11 -7.20 -2.41
CA GLU A 193 13.84 -6.25 -1.32
C GLU A 193 12.33 -6.05 -1.10
N ASP A 194 11.51 -5.96 -2.16
CA ASP A 194 10.06 -5.81 -2.02
C ASP A 194 9.37 -7.06 -1.43
N SER A 195 10.12 -8.14 -1.18
CA SER A 195 9.62 -9.25 -0.35
C SER A 195 9.24 -8.79 1.06
N ILE A 196 9.95 -7.79 1.63
CA ILE A 196 9.59 -7.22 2.93
C ILE A 196 8.19 -6.59 2.90
N ARG A 197 7.80 -5.95 1.78
CA ARG A 197 6.50 -5.29 1.63
C ARG A 197 5.35 -6.30 1.68
N THR A 198 5.46 -7.35 0.88
CA THR A 198 4.48 -8.44 0.86
C THR A 198 4.41 -9.15 2.21
N GLY A 199 5.57 -9.35 2.85
CA GLY A 199 5.63 -9.92 4.20
C GLY A 199 5.02 -9.01 5.27
N ASP A 200 5.19 -7.69 5.15
CA ASP A 200 4.55 -6.70 6.02
C ASP A 200 3.03 -6.74 5.94
N ASP A 201 2.46 -6.94 4.76
CA ASP A 201 1.01 -6.99 4.58
C ASP A 201 0.38 -8.13 5.37
N ILE A 202 0.98 -9.31 5.35
CA ILE A 202 0.49 -10.47 6.09
C ILE A 202 0.92 -10.52 7.57
N SER A 203 1.73 -9.57 8.00
CA SER A 203 2.19 -9.44 9.38
C SER A 203 1.56 -8.22 10.07
N ARG A 204 2.25 -7.11 10.19
CA ARG A 204 1.77 -5.93 10.93
C ARG A 204 0.51 -5.29 10.34
N PHE A 205 0.32 -5.30 9.00
CA PHE A 205 -0.94 -4.83 8.41
C PHE A 205 -2.07 -5.82 8.63
N ARG A 206 -1.80 -7.12 8.66
CA ARG A 206 -2.78 -8.12 9.09
C ARG A 206 -3.18 -7.93 10.55
N PHE A 207 -2.21 -7.67 11.45
CA PHE A 207 -2.49 -7.32 12.84
C PHE A 207 -3.39 -6.08 12.93
N GLN A 208 -3.07 -5.02 12.18
CA GLN A 208 -3.87 -3.79 12.11
C GLN A 208 -5.32 -4.09 11.68
N ALA A 209 -5.52 -4.96 10.69
CA ALA A 209 -6.85 -5.33 10.21
C ALA A 209 -7.67 -6.09 11.26
N GLU A 210 -7.04 -6.96 12.05
CA GLU A 210 -7.70 -7.65 13.17
C GLU A 210 -8.03 -6.68 14.32
N TYR A 211 -7.15 -5.74 14.59
CA TYR A 211 -7.40 -4.67 15.58
C TYR A 211 -8.54 -3.75 15.14
N GLY A 212 -8.68 -3.55 13.83
CA GLY A 212 -9.75 -2.79 13.20
C GLY A 212 -9.48 -1.30 13.03
N GLU A 213 -8.31 -0.81 13.40
CA GLU A 213 -7.89 0.60 13.27
C GLU A 213 -6.62 0.69 12.42
N VAL A 214 -6.44 1.79 11.70
CA VAL A 214 -5.19 2.09 11.01
C VAL A 214 -4.18 2.60 12.04
N ILE A 215 -3.14 1.82 12.31
CA ILE A 215 -2.11 2.09 13.32
C ILE A 215 -0.69 2.13 12.74
N VAL A 216 -0.45 1.44 11.63
CA VAL A 216 0.85 1.35 10.96
C VAL A 216 0.91 2.29 9.75
N GLY A 217 -0.24 2.49 9.10
CA GLY A 217 -0.44 3.22 7.87
C GLY A 217 -1.47 2.55 6.98
N ALA A 218 -1.72 3.11 5.81
CA ALA A 218 -2.55 2.52 4.78
C ALA A 218 -1.79 2.58 3.44
N HIS A 219 -2.15 1.73 2.49
CA HIS A 219 -1.61 1.76 1.14
C HIS A 219 -2.51 2.62 0.24
N GLY A 220 -1.90 3.29 -0.71
CA GLY A 220 -2.61 4.07 -1.72
C GLY A 220 -3.21 3.23 -2.84
N SER A 221 -2.83 1.94 -2.92
CA SER A 221 -3.42 0.93 -3.80
C SER A 221 -3.90 -0.27 -2.99
N HIS A 222 -4.67 -1.17 -3.62
CA HIS A 222 -5.36 -2.28 -2.96
C HIS A 222 -6.17 -1.83 -1.73
N SER A 223 -6.80 -0.69 -1.86
CA SER A 223 -7.59 -0.06 -0.80
C SER A 223 -9.05 0.06 -1.25
N LEU A 224 -9.93 -0.61 -0.53
CA LEU A 224 -11.37 -0.56 -0.75
C LEU A 224 -12.01 0.28 0.36
N TYR A 225 -12.80 1.28 0.01
CA TYR A 225 -13.51 2.08 1.02
C TYR A 225 -14.89 2.50 0.53
N ARG A 226 -15.82 2.66 1.49
CA ARG A 226 -17.18 3.08 1.18
C ARG A 226 -17.23 4.60 0.98
N ALA A 227 -17.99 5.05 -0.02
CA ALA A 227 -18.01 6.45 -0.44
C ALA A 227 -18.52 7.44 0.62
N ASP A 228 -19.39 7.01 1.55
CA ASP A 228 -19.83 7.88 2.65
C ASP A 228 -18.74 8.10 3.70
N LEU A 229 -17.87 7.11 3.93
CA LEU A 229 -16.69 7.29 4.76
C LEU A 229 -15.72 8.27 4.07
N GLU A 230 -15.47 8.10 2.77
CA GLU A 230 -14.64 9.02 1.99
C GLU A 230 -15.20 10.46 2.04
N ALA A 231 -16.50 10.63 1.84
CA ALA A 231 -17.15 11.93 1.90
C ALA A 231 -17.06 12.60 3.28
N LYS A 232 -17.05 11.81 4.35
CA LYS A 232 -16.89 12.31 5.73
C LYS A 232 -15.48 12.81 6.01
N ILE A 233 -14.47 12.17 5.46
CA ILE A 233 -13.06 12.50 5.69
C ILE A 233 -12.58 13.56 4.70
N GLY A 234 -12.92 13.40 3.42
CA GLY A 234 -12.40 14.19 2.31
C GLY A 234 -10.94 13.87 1.98
N TRP A 235 -10.41 14.60 0.99
CA TRP A 235 -9.01 14.52 0.59
C TRP A 235 -8.31 15.89 0.60
N ASP A 236 -8.98 16.92 1.10
CA ASP A 236 -8.43 18.30 1.14
C ASP A 236 -7.45 18.46 2.32
N PHE A 237 -6.35 17.74 2.24
CA PHE A 237 -5.34 17.67 3.30
C PHE A 237 -4.24 18.74 3.21
N GLY A 238 -4.25 19.56 2.17
CA GLY A 238 -3.13 20.46 1.86
C GLY A 238 -1.98 19.68 1.18
N GLU A 239 -0.75 20.12 1.44
CA GLU A 239 0.43 19.46 0.88
C GLU A 239 0.86 18.27 1.76
N VAL A 240 0.34 17.08 1.45
CA VAL A 240 0.65 15.82 2.12
C VAL A 240 1.15 14.78 1.11
N ARG A 241 2.21 14.03 1.45
CA ARG A 241 2.82 13.01 0.57
C ARG A 241 2.44 11.57 0.90
N ALA A 242 1.74 11.36 2.00
CA ALA A 242 1.19 10.08 2.44
C ALA A 242 -0.30 10.28 2.76
N GLU A 243 -1.05 10.67 1.74
CA GLU A 243 -2.48 10.94 1.82
C GLU A 243 -3.28 9.71 2.23
N ASP A 244 -2.83 8.56 1.81
CA ASP A 244 -3.38 7.24 2.15
C ASP A 244 -3.28 6.93 3.65
N ALA A 245 -2.09 7.10 4.22
CA ALA A 245 -1.86 6.90 5.64
C ALA A 245 -2.68 7.90 6.49
N LEU A 246 -2.73 9.16 6.05
CA LEU A 246 -3.52 10.20 6.73
C LEU A 246 -5.02 9.89 6.65
N PHE A 247 -5.54 9.53 5.47
CA PHE A 247 -6.92 9.13 5.27
C PHE A 247 -7.31 7.98 6.20
N GLY A 248 -6.47 6.93 6.25
CA GLY A 248 -6.72 5.78 7.11
C GLY A 248 -6.78 6.14 8.59
N VAL A 249 -5.87 6.98 9.08
CA VAL A 249 -5.87 7.39 10.50
C VAL A 249 -7.06 8.30 10.81
N LEU A 250 -7.43 9.21 9.91
CA LEU A 250 -8.61 10.05 10.08
C LEU A 250 -9.91 9.24 10.08
N ALA A 251 -9.96 8.10 9.38
CA ALA A 251 -11.10 7.21 9.44
C ALA A 251 -11.37 6.69 10.86
N ASN A 252 -10.32 6.39 11.63
CA ASN A 252 -10.46 5.94 13.02
C ASN A 252 -11.14 6.99 13.91
N LYS A 253 -11.01 8.28 13.57
CA LYS A 253 -11.63 9.38 14.33
C LYS A 253 -13.14 9.43 14.13
N TYR A 254 -13.61 9.09 12.94
CA TYR A 254 -15.02 9.26 12.56
C TYR A 254 -15.83 7.96 12.66
N PHE A 255 -15.16 6.82 12.59
CA PHE A 255 -15.82 5.51 12.55
C PHE A 255 -15.15 4.53 13.53
N PRO A 256 -15.91 3.81 14.35
CA PRO A 256 -15.34 2.83 15.29
C PRO A 256 -14.82 1.61 14.51
N LYS A 257 -13.52 1.34 14.64
CA LYS A 257 -12.86 0.16 14.07
C LYS A 257 -13.20 -0.09 12.58
N PRO A 258 -13.08 0.93 11.70
CA PRO A 258 -13.57 0.83 10.32
C PRO A 258 -12.73 -0.07 9.42
N TYR A 259 -11.53 -0.45 9.87
CA TYR A 259 -10.55 -1.16 9.07
C TYR A 259 -10.72 -2.68 9.15
N GLY A 260 -10.55 -3.37 8.03
CA GLY A 260 -10.63 -4.82 7.96
C GLY A 260 -9.72 -5.42 6.87
N TRP A 261 -9.50 -6.73 6.93
CA TRP A 261 -8.71 -7.43 5.94
C TRP A 261 -9.51 -7.70 4.67
N LEU A 262 -9.01 -7.17 3.55
CA LEU A 262 -9.49 -7.45 2.21
C LEU A 262 -8.79 -8.71 1.69
N LYS A 263 -9.54 -9.77 1.48
CA LYS A 263 -9.02 -10.99 0.88
C LYS A 263 -8.72 -10.77 -0.61
N GLY A 264 -7.92 -11.66 -1.18
CA GLY A 264 -7.43 -11.51 -2.54
C GLY A 264 -6.14 -10.71 -2.61
N LYS A 265 -5.54 -10.69 -3.76
CA LYS A 265 -4.25 -10.05 -4.00
C LYS A 265 -4.39 -8.93 -5.03
N LEU A 266 -3.54 -7.93 -4.93
CA LEU A 266 -3.26 -7.00 -6.01
C LEU A 266 -1.85 -7.26 -6.53
N TYR A 267 -1.69 -7.27 -7.85
CA TYR A 267 -0.44 -7.63 -8.50
C TYR A 267 0.26 -6.36 -8.98
N GLU A 268 1.40 -6.06 -8.38
CA GLU A 268 2.21 -4.87 -8.66
C GLU A 268 3.62 -5.24 -9.14
N GLN A 269 4.41 -4.22 -9.40
CA GLN A 269 5.80 -4.35 -9.83
C GLN A 269 6.72 -3.53 -8.93
N SER A 270 7.94 -4.05 -8.72
CA SER A 270 8.99 -3.35 -8.00
C SER A 270 9.58 -2.22 -8.85
N PRO A 271 10.15 -1.16 -8.24
CA PRO A 271 10.90 -0.16 -8.97
C PRO A 271 12.02 -0.78 -9.83
N PHE A 272 12.20 -0.29 -11.05
CA PHE A 272 13.16 -0.86 -11.98
C PHE A 272 14.62 -0.50 -11.70
N SER A 273 14.87 0.42 -10.76
CA SER A 273 16.20 0.78 -10.32
C SER A 273 16.27 0.97 -8.81
N VAL A 274 17.48 0.75 -8.24
CA VAL A 274 17.74 1.02 -6.82
C VAL A 274 17.54 2.51 -6.48
N ILE A 275 17.85 3.40 -7.44
CA ILE A 275 17.65 4.84 -7.25
C ILE A 275 16.16 5.17 -7.11
N ASP A 276 15.31 4.62 -7.97
CA ASP A 276 13.85 4.83 -7.88
C ASP A 276 13.28 4.18 -6.63
N PHE A 277 13.81 3.04 -6.22
CA PHE A 277 13.49 2.42 -4.94
C PHE A 277 13.79 3.36 -3.76
N LEU A 278 15.00 3.92 -3.67
CA LEU A 278 15.38 4.86 -2.62
C LEU A 278 14.51 6.13 -2.63
N LYS A 279 14.19 6.68 -3.81
CA LYS A 279 13.27 7.82 -3.95
C LYS A 279 11.87 7.49 -3.41
N GLN A 280 11.36 6.31 -3.72
CA GLN A 280 10.05 5.85 -3.26
C GLN A 280 10.01 5.76 -1.72
N ARG A 281 10.99 5.09 -1.11
CA ARG A 281 11.10 4.93 0.35
C ARG A 281 11.29 6.27 1.06
N ARG A 282 12.13 7.15 0.49
CA ARG A 282 12.32 8.53 0.97
C ARG A 282 10.99 9.28 1.02
N ARG A 283 10.19 9.21 -0.06
CA ARG A 283 8.88 9.85 -0.12
C ARG A 283 7.93 9.33 0.96
N TRP A 284 7.91 8.04 1.21
CA TRP A 284 7.07 7.44 2.26
C TRP A 284 7.51 7.88 3.66
N PHE A 285 8.81 7.95 3.89
CA PHE A 285 9.33 8.45 5.17
C PHE A 285 8.95 9.91 5.39
N TRP A 286 9.15 10.77 4.39
CA TRP A 286 8.73 12.17 4.46
C TRP A 286 7.24 12.32 4.73
N GLY A 287 6.40 11.56 4.04
CA GLY A 287 4.95 11.62 4.22
C GLY A 287 4.54 11.28 5.66
N LYS A 288 5.09 10.23 6.25
CA LYS A 288 4.83 9.87 7.65
C LYS A 288 5.40 10.91 8.63
N LEU A 289 6.57 11.46 8.34
CA LEU A 289 7.16 12.52 9.15
C LEU A 289 6.34 13.82 9.10
N ASP A 290 5.83 14.19 7.92
CA ASP A 290 4.92 15.32 7.76
C ASP A 290 3.64 15.15 8.60
N ILE A 291 3.06 13.96 8.59
CA ILE A 291 1.90 13.64 9.43
C ILE A 291 2.23 13.81 10.92
N LEU A 292 3.35 13.25 11.36
CA LEU A 292 3.79 13.32 12.75
C LEU A 292 4.01 14.77 13.23
N LEU A 293 4.73 15.57 12.43
CA LEU A 293 5.18 16.90 12.84
C LEU A 293 4.13 17.99 12.60
N ASN A 294 3.39 17.92 11.50
CA ASN A 294 2.60 19.04 11.00
C ASN A 294 1.08 18.88 11.21
N ARG A 295 0.56 17.65 11.44
CA ARG A 295 -0.88 17.43 11.62
C ARG A 295 -1.27 17.59 13.07
N LYS A 296 -2.23 18.52 13.33
CA LYS A 296 -2.79 18.77 14.68
C LYS A 296 -4.12 18.05 14.93
N ASP A 297 -4.74 17.58 13.87
CA ASP A 297 -6.06 16.93 13.85
C ASP A 297 -6.02 15.42 14.11
N ILE A 298 -4.83 14.87 14.38
CA ILE A 298 -4.60 13.45 14.70
C ILE A 298 -4.33 13.29 16.19
N ASP A 299 -4.97 12.31 16.80
CA ASP A 299 -4.81 11.97 18.21
C ASP A 299 -3.37 11.57 18.54
N LEU A 300 -2.92 11.91 19.75
CA LEU A 300 -1.57 11.63 20.23
C LEU A 300 -1.21 10.14 20.16
N LYS A 301 -2.18 9.25 20.38
CA LYS A 301 -2.03 7.78 20.24
C LYS A 301 -1.45 7.42 18.86
N TYR A 302 -2.04 7.94 17.76
CA TYR A 302 -1.59 7.60 16.42
C TYR A 302 -0.27 8.27 16.07
N LYS A 303 -0.03 9.48 16.57
CA LYS A 303 1.29 10.13 16.45
C LYS A 303 2.38 9.32 17.11
N ALA A 304 2.14 8.79 18.31
CA ALA A 304 3.08 7.93 19.00
C ALA A 304 3.38 6.64 18.22
N LEU A 305 2.35 6.01 17.64
CA LEU A 305 2.50 4.82 16.79
C LEU A 305 3.31 5.10 15.51
N PHE A 306 3.05 6.25 14.84
CA PHE A 306 3.87 6.68 13.71
C PHE A 306 5.33 6.97 14.12
N ALA A 307 5.55 7.62 15.27
CA ALA A 307 6.88 7.87 15.81
C ALA A 307 7.63 6.55 16.06
N ILE A 308 6.99 5.57 16.69
CA ILE A 308 7.56 4.22 16.90
C ILE A 308 7.96 3.59 15.56
N GLY A 309 7.08 3.64 14.55
CA GLY A 309 7.37 3.10 13.23
C GLY A 309 8.55 3.81 12.53
N LEU A 310 8.64 5.14 12.62
CA LEU A 310 9.74 5.92 12.06
C LEU A 310 11.07 5.67 12.79
N ILE A 311 11.04 5.58 14.12
CA ILE A 311 12.23 5.27 14.95
C ILE A 311 12.70 3.85 14.62
N SER A 312 11.80 2.87 14.51
CA SER A 312 12.14 1.51 14.10
C SER A 312 12.83 1.49 12.74
N TRP A 313 12.32 2.25 11.78
CA TRP A 313 12.90 2.32 10.43
C TRP A 313 14.26 3.03 10.42
N LEU A 314 14.42 4.14 11.16
CA LEU A 314 15.72 4.82 11.34
C LEU A 314 16.75 3.92 12.04
N SER A 315 16.33 3.08 12.97
CA SER A 315 17.23 2.18 13.70
C SER A 315 17.74 1.01 12.86
N ALA A 316 17.14 0.71 11.71
CA ALA A 316 17.49 -0.45 10.89
C ALA A 316 18.97 -0.46 10.48
N LEU A 317 19.44 0.61 9.84
CA LEU A 317 20.85 0.71 9.40
C LEU A 317 21.86 0.69 10.56
N PRO A 318 21.72 1.51 11.63
CA PRO A 318 22.62 1.42 12.78
C PRO A 318 22.60 0.04 13.47
N SER A 319 21.45 -0.59 13.59
CA SER A 319 21.35 -1.94 14.15
C SER A 319 22.13 -2.95 13.32
N GLN A 320 22.03 -2.84 12.01
CA GLN A 320 22.72 -3.71 11.07
C GLN A 320 24.25 -3.54 11.15
N ILE A 321 24.73 -2.28 11.17
CA ILE A 321 26.16 -1.99 11.32
C ILE A 321 26.70 -2.58 12.63
N ILE A 322 25.98 -2.36 13.75
CA ILE A 322 26.37 -2.90 15.06
C ILE A 322 26.39 -4.43 15.03
N THR A 323 25.43 -5.07 14.37
CA THR A 323 25.39 -6.52 14.21
C THR A 323 26.63 -7.03 13.49
N TYR A 324 27.04 -6.37 12.38
CA TYR A 324 28.24 -6.78 11.64
C TYR A 324 29.52 -6.54 12.43
N VAL A 325 29.62 -5.41 13.14
CA VAL A 325 30.76 -5.16 14.04
C VAL A 325 30.86 -6.24 15.13
N ASN A 326 29.74 -6.62 15.72
CA ASN A 326 29.70 -7.68 16.73
C ASN A 326 30.03 -9.08 16.16
N LEU A 327 29.75 -9.35 14.91
CA LEU A 327 30.15 -10.61 14.25
C LEU A 327 31.67 -10.65 14.02
N LEU A 328 32.29 -9.50 13.70
CA LEU A 328 33.73 -9.39 13.49
C LEU A 328 34.52 -9.31 14.82
N HIS A 329 33.94 -8.65 15.81
CA HIS A 329 34.52 -8.44 17.14
C HIS A 329 33.49 -8.85 18.21
N PRO A 330 33.37 -10.17 18.52
CA PRO A 330 32.40 -10.65 19.48
C PRO A 330 32.58 -9.97 20.85
N THR A 331 31.54 -9.30 21.32
CA THR A 331 31.48 -8.80 22.70
C THR A 331 31.07 -9.93 23.66
N PRO A 332 31.38 -9.81 24.96
CA PRO A 332 30.91 -10.80 25.95
C PRO A 332 29.40 -11.02 25.81
N SER A 333 28.99 -12.28 26.01
CA SER A 333 27.62 -12.74 25.82
C SER A 333 26.62 -11.81 26.51
N PRO A 334 25.58 -11.30 25.81
CA PRO A 334 24.48 -10.61 26.42
C PRO A 334 23.75 -11.54 27.40
N ASN A 335 23.00 -10.98 28.36
CA ASN A 335 22.16 -11.83 29.19
C ASN A 335 21.16 -12.61 28.30
N LEU A 336 20.66 -13.73 28.81
CA LEU A 336 19.78 -14.64 28.08
C LEU A 336 18.52 -13.96 27.52
N LEU A 337 17.97 -13.01 28.27
CA LEU A 337 16.80 -12.23 27.85
C LEU A 337 17.11 -11.37 26.61
N ALA A 338 18.23 -10.65 26.63
CA ALA A 338 18.65 -9.84 25.47
C ALA A 338 18.90 -10.70 24.24
N ALA A 339 19.55 -11.86 24.41
CA ALA A 339 19.76 -12.81 23.32
C ALA A 339 18.43 -13.33 22.73
N GLY A 340 17.47 -13.69 23.60
CA GLY A 340 16.14 -14.15 23.18
C GLY A 340 15.36 -13.07 22.42
N LEU A 341 15.35 -11.81 22.90
CA LEU A 341 14.68 -10.70 22.22
C LEU A 341 15.35 -10.38 20.86
N PHE A 342 16.67 -10.43 20.78
CA PHE A 342 17.39 -10.26 19.53
C PHE A 342 17.03 -11.36 18.52
N GLY A 343 17.04 -12.62 18.98
CA GLY A 343 16.66 -13.78 18.18
C GLY A 343 15.22 -13.67 17.66
N PHE A 344 14.29 -13.18 18.49
CA PHE A 344 12.90 -12.92 18.09
C PHE A 344 12.82 -11.84 16.98
N ASN A 345 13.52 -10.71 17.15
CA ASN A 345 13.56 -9.64 16.14
C ASN A 345 14.13 -10.14 14.81
N LEU A 346 15.27 -10.81 14.85
CA LEU A 346 15.94 -11.34 13.68
C LEU A 346 15.11 -12.42 12.99
N GLY A 347 14.57 -13.36 13.76
CA GLY A 347 13.71 -14.43 13.26
C GLY A 347 12.45 -13.89 12.59
N THR A 348 11.83 -12.87 13.18
CA THR A 348 10.68 -12.18 12.59
C THR A 348 11.05 -11.53 11.25
N LEU A 349 12.17 -10.82 11.17
CA LEU A 349 12.66 -10.19 9.94
C LEU A 349 12.91 -11.22 8.84
N ILE A 350 13.62 -12.29 9.16
CA ILE A 350 13.91 -13.40 8.22
C ILE A 350 12.60 -14.01 7.71
N TYR A 351 11.64 -14.24 8.61
CA TYR A 351 10.36 -14.82 8.23
C TYR A 351 9.54 -13.90 7.33
N ILE A 352 9.56 -12.58 7.58
CA ILE A 352 8.91 -11.57 6.70
C ILE A 352 9.47 -11.68 5.28
N TYR A 353 10.79 -11.70 5.10
CA TYR A 353 11.41 -11.83 3.79
C TYR A 353 11.10 -13.17 3.12
N TRP A 354 11.18 -14.26 3.88
CA TRP A 354 10.89 -15.60 3.38
C TRP A 354 9.47 -15.73 2.82
N ILE A 355 8.49 -15.38 3.64
CA ILE A 355 7.09 -15.55 3.26
C ILE A 355 6.69 -14.56 2.16
N GLY A 356 7.21 -13.32 2.21
CA GLY A 356 6.98 -12.32 1.16
C GLY A 356 7.56 -12.75 -0.17
N CYS A 357 8.79 -13.26 -0.21
CA CYS A 357 9.40 -13.83 -1.40
C CYS A 357 8.55 -14.97 -1.97
N LYS A 358 8.13 -15.91 -1.13
CA LYS A 358 7.24 -17.01 -1.53
C LYS A 358 5.96 -16.48 -2.20
N LEU A 359 5.29 -15.52 -1.58
CA LEU A 359 4.03 -14.95 -2.09
C LEU A 359 4.22 -14.18 -3.40
N ASN A 360 5.35 -13.49 -3.59
CA ASN A 360 5.68 -12.81 -4.83
C ASN A 360 5.97 -13.77 -6.00
N LEU A 361 6.52 -14.94 -5.69
CA LEU A 361 6.91 -15.93 -6.71
C LEU A 361 5.76 -16.85 -7.12
N GLN A 362 4.79 -17.09 -6.24
CA GLN A 362 3.67 -17.99 -6.51
C GLN A 362 2.88 -17.63 -7.79
N PRO A 363 2.48 -16.35 -8.05
CA PRO A 363 1.69 -16.00 -9.23
C PRO A 363 2.41 -16.22 -10.55
N ILE A 364 3.74 -16.28 -10.53
CA ILE A 364 4.59 -16.46 -11.73
C ILE A 364 5.20 -17.86 -11.81
N GLU A 365 4.71 -18.78 -10.97
CA GLU A 365 5.15 -20.20 -10.92
C GLU A 365 6.67 -20.38 -10.72
N LYS A 366 7.33 -19.42 -10.10
CA LYS A 366 8.76 -19.44 -9.77
C LYS A 366 9.03 -19.72 -8.30
N ASP A 367 8.09 -20.34 -7.58
CA ASP A 367 8.23 -20.67 -6.14
C ASP A 367 9.31 -21.74 -5.92
N SER A 368 10.57 -21.31 -6.02
CA SER A 368 11.76 -22.15 -5.82
C SER A 368 12.34 -21.96 -4.43
N ILE A 369 12.70 -23.06 -3.80
CA ILE A 369 13.42 -23.04 -2.50
C ILE A 369 14.75 -22.27 -2.64
N TRP A 370 15.43 -22.40 -3.77
CA TRP A 370 16.71 -21.75 -4.03
C TRP A 370 16.58 -20.22 -4.10
N ILE A 371 15.53 -19.71 -4.74
CA ILE A 371 15.28 -18.26 -4.81
C ILE A 371 14.94 -17.73 -3.40
N LYS A 372 14.13 -18.43 -2.64
CA LYS A 372 13.81 -18.05 -1.25
C LYS A 372 15.05 -18.08 -0.35
N THR A 373 15.89 -19.08 -0.50
CA THR A 373 17.17 -19.16 0.22
C THR A 373 18.11 -18.03 -0.19
N LEU A 374 18.23 -17.75 -1.49
CA LEU A 374 18.99 -16.60 -1.98
C LEU A 374 18.47 -15.28 -1.40
N ASN A 375 17.14 -15.12 -1.32
CA ASN A 375 16.53 -13.92 -0.72
C ASN A 375 16.99 -13.76 0.74
N ILE A 376 16.98 -14.84 1.54
CA ILE A 376 17.43 -14.81 2.94
C ILE A 376 18.93 -14.48 3.02
N LEU A 377 19.76 -15.12 2.21
CA LEU A 377 21.20 -14.86 2.17
C LEU A 377 21.53 -13.45 1.70
N ALA A 378 20.67 -12.85 0.89
CA ALA A 378 20.82 -11.48 0.40
C ALA A 378 20.37 -10.40 1.41
N ILE A 379 19.60 -10.75 2.46
CA ILE A 379 19.10 -9.76 3.45
C ILE A 379 20.22 -8.83 3.95
N PRO A 380 21.43 -9.30 4.29
CA PRO A 380 22.50 -8.42 4.73
C PRO A 380 22.88 -7.29 3.75
N VAL A 381 22.64 -7.48 2.47
CA VAL A 381 22.95 -6.52 1.43
C VAL A 381 21.72 -5.69 1.04
N ILE A 382 20.61 -6.35 0.76
CA ILE A 382 19.38 -5.67 0.28
C ILE A 382 18.78 -4.77 1.35
N SER A 383 18.79 -5.21 2.62
CA SER A 383 18.26 -4.41 3.74
C SER A 383 19.06 -3.13 4.03
N ILE A 384 20.31 -3.00 3.53
CA ILE A 384 21.06 -1.74 3.57
C ILE A 384 20.32 -0.66 2.77
N THR A 385 19.78 -0.98 1.61
CA THR A 385 19.05 -0.02 0.78
C THR A 385 17.78 0.46 1.46
N GLU A 386 17.03 -0.42 2.11
CA GLU A 386 15.86 -0.07 2.93
C GLU A 386 16.27 0.80 4.12
N GLY A 387 17.37 0.43 4.82
CA GLY A 387 17.89 1.16 5.97
C GLY A 387 18.51 2.53 5.65
N LEU A 388 19.07 2.72 4.44
CA LEU A 388 19.61 4.00 3.98
C LEU A 388 18.52 5.03 3.66
N ALA A 389 17.38 4.58 3.17
CA ALA A 389 16.31 5.46 2.70
C ALA A 389 15.79 6.44 3.77
N PRO A 390 15.52 6.05 5.04
CA PRO A 390 15.09 6.99 6.09
C PRO A 390 16.18 8.01 6.46
N TRP A 391 17.45 7.66 6.44
CA TRP A 391 18.55 8.59 6.67
C TRP A 391 18.66 9.60 5.53
N TYR A 392 18.60 9.13 4.29
CA TYR A 392 18.55 10.00 3.12
C TYR A 392 17.34 10.95 3.18
N ALA A 393 16.19 10.44 3.60
CA ALA A 393 15.00 11.26 3.79
C ALA A 393 15.20 12.33 4.87
N LEU A 394 15.77 11.98 6.02
CA LEU A 394 16.00 12.90 7.12
C LEU A 394 16.98 14.02 6.74
N LEU A 395 18.10 13.67 6.10
CA LEU A 395 19.10 14.63 5.64
C LEU A 395 18.54 15.62 4.60
N THR A 396 17.62 15.18 3.77
CA THR A 396 17.02 15.99 2.71
C THR A 396 15.67 16.63 3.08
N TYR A 397 15.17 16.41 4.29
CA TYR A 397 13.84 16.85 4.71
C TYR A 397 13.63 18.36 4.62
N ARG A 398 14.62 19.16 5.02
CA ARG A 398 14.57 20.64 4.93
C ARG A 398 14.29 21.13 3.51
N ASN A 399 14.79 20.42 2.51
CA ASN A 399 14.61 20.73 1.09
C ASN A 399 13.36 20.06 0.48
N SER A 400 12.66 19.22 1.23
CA SER A 400 11.55 18.40 0.70
C SER A 400 10.43 19.22 0.08
N LYS A 401 10.12 20.41 0.65
CA LYS A 401 9.08 21.32 0.13
C LYS A 401 9.49 22.00 -1.19
N LYS A 402 10.79 22.12 -1.47
CA LYS A 402 11.33 22.70 -2.71
C LYS A 402 11.52 21.66 -3.81
N MET A 403 11.52 20.37 -3.47
CA MET A 403 11.73 19.29 -4.43
C MET A 403 10.43 19.00 -5.17
N ALA A 404 10.53 18.91 -6.49
CA ALA A 404 9.41 18.46 -7.32
C ALA A 404 8.94 17.06 -6.91
N PHE A 405 7.67 16.75 -7.14
CA PHE A 405 7.15 15.40 -6.93
C PHE A 405 7.89 14.41 -7.85
N GLU A 406 8.58 13.44 -7.25
CA GLU A 406 9.37 12.47 -7.99
C GLU A 406 8.46 11.37 -8.56
N VAL A 407 8.51 11.22 -9.86
CA VAL A 407 7.88 10.07 -10.55
C VAL A 407 8.82 8.87 -10.42
N ILE A 408 8.31 7.77 -9.92
CA ILE A 408 9.04 6.52 -9.79
C ILE A 408 8.82 5.70 -11.06
N LYS A 409 9.90 5.30 -11.70
CA LYS A 409 9.82 4.40 -12.86
C LYS A 409 9.61 2.96 -12.37
N LYS A 410 8.50 2.40 -12.78
CA LYS A 410 8.10 1.03 -12.53
C LYS A 410 7.68 0.36 -13.83
#